data_f6fb95962699b92c3e7c8588e5919a92
#
_entry.id   f6fb95962699b92c3e7c8588e5919a92
#
_cell.length_a   1.000
_cell.length_b   1.000
_cell.length_c   1.000
_cell.angle_alpha   90.00
_cell.angle_beta   90.00
_cell.angle_gamma   90.00
#
_symmetry.space_group_name_H-M   'P 1'
#
loop_
_entity.id
_entity.type
_entity.pdbx_description
1 polymer ?
#
loop_
_entity_poly.entity_id
_entity_poly.type
_entity_poly.pdbx_seq_one_letter_code
_entity_poly.pdbx_strand_id
1 'polypeptide(L)'
;MSKLTSKEEEVMEQIWEIGPCAPKDVRALYEEPQPHINTIASIFQSLERKKFLTHESVGRGYIYRPAVSKEDYGRKKLGGFVERYFKHSYMDLVSSLVAEEKVSEQELLDYLNSLRNARH
;
A
#
# COMPACT_ATOMS: atom_id res chain seq x y z
N MET A 1 -7.75 4.72 9.95
CA MET A 1 -6.84 3.62 9.63
C MET A 1 -5.59 3.72 10.49
N SER A 2 -5.20 2.64 11.12
CA SER A 2 -4.02 2.61 11.99
C SER A 2 -2.74 2.77 11.18
N LYS A 3 -1.75 3.41 11.78
CA LYS A 3 -0.46 3.58 11.14
C LYS A 3 0.36 2.29 11.22
N LEU A 4 0.95 1.89 10.10
CA LEU A 4 1.82 0.72 10.05
C LEU A 4 3.24 1.10 10.44
N THR A 5 3.92 0.18 11.13
CA THR A 5 5.36 0.29 11.33
C THR A 5 6.07 0.00 10.00
N SER A 6 7.36 0.32 9.90
CA SER A 6 8.14 0.04 8.70
C SER A 6 8.13 -1.44 8.34
N LYS A 7 8.23 -2.30 9.34
CA LYS A 7 8.22 -3.75 9.13
C LYS A 7 6.86 -4.26 8.69
N GLU A 8 5.81 -3.73 9.28
CA GLU A 8 4.44 -4.06 8.88
C GLU A 8 4.17 -3.63 7.45
N GLU A 9 4.62 -2.45 7.06
CA GLU A 9 4.45 -1.95 5.70
C GLU A 9 5.21 -2.82 4.70
N GLU A 10 6.44 -3.21 5.04
CA GLU A 10 7.23 -4.13 4.22
C GLU A 10 6.51 -5.45 3.96
N VAL A 11 5.97 -6.05 5.03
CA VAL A 11 5.23 -7.30 4.94
C VAL A 11 3.93 -7.13 4.13
N MET A 12 3.21 -6.02 4.34
CA MET A 12 2.01 -5.75 3.53
C MET A 12 2.35 -5.61 2.05
N GLU A 13 3.45 -4.95 1.70
CA GLU A 13 3.88 -4.83 0.30
C GLU A 13 4.10 -6.20 -0.33
N GLN A 14 4.72 -7.11 0.42
CA GLN A 14 4.93 -8.49 -0.03
C GLN A 14 3.61 -9.23 -0.22
N ILE A 15 2.67 -9.06 0.73
CA ILE A 15 1.36 -9.70 0.64
C ILE A 15 0.56 -9.18 -0.54
N TRP A 16 0.57 -7.87 -0.78
CA TRP A 16 -0.12 -7.31 -1.96
C TRP A 16 0.43 -7.89 -3.26
N GLU A 17 1.73 -8.15 -3.30
CA GLU A 17 2.36 -8.70 -4.50
C GLU A 17 2.03 -10.17 -4.73
N ILE A 18 2.12 -11.01 -3.68
CA ILE A 18 1.90 -12.44 -3.84
C ILE A 18 0.43 -12.87 -3.70
N GLY A 19 -0.41 -12.03 -3.09
CA GLY A 19 -1.83 -12.33 -2.88
C GLY A 19 -2.08 -13.15 -1.63
N PRO A 20 -3.24 -13.83 -1.53
CA PRO A 20 -3.58 -14.61 -0.34
C PRO A 20 -2.48 -15.60 0.01
N CYS A 21 -2.11 -15.64 1.29
CA CYS A 21 -0.93 -16.40 1.71
C CYS A 21 -0.93 -16.69 3.21
N ALA A 22 0.04 -17.52 3.62
CA ALA A 22 0.33 -17.80 5.02
C ALA A 22 1.67 -17.14 5.40
N PRO A 23 1.96 -16.98 6.70
CA PRO A 23 3.23 -16.40 7.12
C PRO A 23 4.47 -17.07 6.54
N LYS A 24 4.44 -18.38 6.35
CA LYS A 24 5.57 -19.13 5.75
C LYS A 24 5.87 -18.66 4.33
N ASP A 25 4.85 -18.22 3.58
CA ASP A 25 5.04 -17.78 2.21
C ASP A 25 5.79 -16.45 2.14
N VAL A 26 5.51 -15.54 3.06
CA VAL A 26 6.25 -14.29 3.18
C VAL A 26 7.67 -14.55 3.69
N ARG A 27 7.82 -15.43 4.68
CA ARG A 27 9.14 -15.80 5.19
C ARG A 27 10.05 -16.31 4.08
N ALA A 28 9.49 -17.09 3.16
CA ALA A 28 10.23 -17.66 2.04
C ALA A 28 10.79 -16.61 1.08
N LEU A 29 10.28 -15.38 1.10
CA LEU A 29 10.79 -14.29 0.27
C LEU A 29 12.09 -13.67 0.80
N TYR A 30 12.46 -13.95 2.05
CA TYR A 30 13.67 -13.41 2.65
C TYR A 30 14.86 -14.30 2.38
N GLU A 31 16.01 -13.67 2.16
CA GLU A 31 17.29 -14.37 2.03
C GLU A 31 17.78 -14.81 3.42
N GLU A 32 18.70 -15.76 3.43
CA GLU A 32 19.33 -16.20 4.67
C GLU A 32 20.20 -15.10 5.28
N PRO A 33 20.19 -14.88 6.61
CA PRO A 33 19.35 -15.59 7.56
C PRO A 33 17.91 -15.09 7.54
N GLN A 34 16.97 -16.02 7.37
CA GLN A 34 15.56 -15.67 7.35
C GLN A 34 15.07 -15.28 8.75
N PRO A 35 14.11 -14.36 8.84
CA PRO A 35 13.49 -14.05 10.13
C PRO A 35 12.78 -15.29 10.68
N HIS A 36 12.66 -15.37 12.01
CA HIS A 36 11.95 -16.48 12.63
C HIS A 36 10.49 -16.47 12.22
N ILE A 37 9.91 -17.65 12.03
CA ILE A 37 8.51 -17.76 11.62
C ILE A 37 7.56 -17.07 12.61
N ASN A 38 7.85 -17.14 13.90
CA ASN A 38 7.02 -16.48 14.91
C ASN A 38 7.03 -14.95 14.78
N THR A 39 8.14 -14.38 14.32
CA THR A 39 8.25 -12.94 14.07
C THR A 39 7.31 -12.54 12.94
N ILE A 40 7.33 -13.29 11.85
CA ILE A 40 6.46 -13.02 10.70
C ILE A 40 5.00 -13.24 11.09
N ALA A 41 4.69 -14.34 11.80
CA ALA A 41 3.33 -14.62 12.25
C ALA A 41 2.79 -13.50 13.15
N SER A 42 3.63 -12.94 14.03
CA SER A 42 3.22 -11.83 14.90
C SER A 42 2.90 -10.57 14.10
N ILE A 43 3.64 -10.33 13.02
CA ILE A 43 3.38 -9.20 12.12
C ILE A 43 2.03 -9.39 11.43
N PHE A 44 1.73 -10.60 10.95
CA PHE A 44 0.43 -10.90 10.35
C PHE A 44 -0.70 -10.65 11.34
N GLN A 45 -0.55 -11.09 12.59
CA GLN A 45 -1.55 -10.88 13.63
C GLN A 45 -1.76 -9.39 13.92
N SER A 46 -0.68 -8.63 13.96
CA SER A 46 -0.75 -7.18 14.15
C SER A 46 -1.48 -6.51 13.00
N LEU A 47 -1.19 -6.91 11.76
CA LEU A 47 -1.84 -6.39 10.57
C LEU A 47 -3.34 -6.70 10.58
N GLU A 48 -3.72 -7.88 11.05
CA GLU A 48 -5.13 -8.23 11.19
C GLU A 48 -5.82 -7.37 12.24
N ARG A 49 -5.17 -7.16 13.39
CA ARG A 49 -5.71 -6.27 14.44
C ARG A 49 -5.92 -4.85 13.93
N LYS A 50 -5.03 -4.40 13.05
CA LYS A 50 -5.10 -3.06 12.43
C LYS A 50 -6.06 -3.02 11.23
N LYS A 51 -6.70 -4.16 10.93
CA LYS A 51 -7.71 -4.30 9.86
C LYS A 51 -7.15 -4.21 8.44
N PHE A 52 -5.87 -4.52 8.28
CA PHE A 52 -5.25 -4.62 6.96
C PHE A 52 -5.37 -6.02 6.37
N LEU A 53 -5.55 -7.03 7.21
CA LEU A 53 -5.69 -8.42 6.80
C LEU A 53 -6.94 -9.04 7.42
N THR A 54 -7.51 -10.01 6.72
CA THR A 54 -8.46 -10.95 7.27
C THR A 54 -7.90 -12.35 7.00
N HIS A 55 -8.41 -13.36 7.72
CA HIS A 55 -7.97 -14.73 7.48
C HIS A 55 -9.14 -15.68 7.47
N GLU A 56 -8.91 -16.84 6.86
CA GLU A 56 -9.84 -17.97 6.92
C GLU A 56 -9.05 -19.23 7.23
N SER A 57 -9.72 -20.20 7.85
CA SER A 57 -9.13 -21.51 8.12
C SER A 57 -9.16 -22.34 6.85
N VAL A 58 -8.00 -22.90 6.48
CA VAL A 58 -7.88 -23.80 5.33
C VAL A 58 -7.06 -25.00 5.79
N GLY A 59 -7.68 -26.15 5.86
CA GLY A 59 -7.04 -27.33 6.43
C GLY A 59 -6.68 -27.08 7.88
N ARG A 60 -5.40 -27.25 8.22
CA ARG A 60 -4.89 -27.04 9.58
C ARG A 60 -4.26 -25.66 9.79
N GLY A 61 -4.28 -24.83 8.75
CA GLY A 61 -3.66 -23.52 8.82
C GLY A 61 -4.61 -22.41 8.47
N TYR A 62 -4.04 -21.23 8.29
CA TYR A 62 -4.78 -20.01 7.96
C TYR A 62 -4.23 -19.41 6.67
N ILE A 63 -5.14 -18.90 5.85
CA ILE A 63 -4.77 -18.10 4.69
C ILE A 63 -5.22 -16.67 4.96
N TYR A 64 -4.29 -15.73 4.85
CA TYR A 64 -4.55 -14.31 5.05
C TYR A 64 -4.76 -13.61 3.71
N ARG A 65 -5.68 -12.65 3.71
CA ARG A 65 -6.01 -11.86 2.52
C ARG A 65 -5.97 -10.38 2.85
N PRO A 66 -5.53 -9.53 1.93
CA PRO A 66 -5.63 -8.09 2.14
C PRO A 66 -7.08 -7.65 2.32
N ALA A 67 -7.33 -6.87 3.37
CA ALA A 67 -8.62 -6.23 3.61
C ALA A 67 -8.63 -4.79 3.11
N VAL A 68 -7.46 -4.24 2.78
CA VAL A 68 -7.25 -2.90 2.25
C VAL A 68 -6.41 -3.06 0.99
N SER A 69 -6.80 -2.44 -0.10
CA SER A 69 -6.01 -2.50 -1.33
C SER A 69 -4.75 -1.62 -1.22
N LYS A 70 -3.74 -1.97 -2.00
CA LYS A 70 -2.51 -1.17 -2.08
C LYS A 70 -2.81 0.25 -2.54
N GLU A 71 -3.72 0.39 -3.49
CA GLU A 71 -4.12 1.69 -4.04
C GLU A 71 -4.79 2.56 -2.98
N ASP A 72 -5.71 1.99 -2.19
CA ASP A 72 -6.38 2.74 -1.12
C ASP A 72 -5.40 3.15 -0.03
N TYR A 73 -4.47 2.26 0.32
CA TYR A 73 -3.43 2.58 1.29
C TYR A 73 -2.54 3.72 0.76
N GLY A 74 -2.14 3.65 -0.50
CA GLY A 74 -1.32 4.67 -1.16
C GLY A 74 -2.01 6.03 -1.17
N ARG A 75 -3.31 6.07 -1.47
CA ARG A 75 -4.07 7.32 -1.44
C ARG A 75 -4.11 7.94 -0.05
N LYS A 76 -4.27 7.13 0.99
CA LYS A 76 -4.26 7.62 2.37
C LYS A 76 -2.89 8.16 2.77
N LYS A 77 -1.83 7.46 2.37
CA LYS A 77 -0.46 7.91 2.59
C LYS A 77 -0.22 9.24 1.88
N LEU A 78 -0.68 9.35 0.65
CA LEU A 78 -0.55 10.59 -0.13
C LEU A 78 -1.27 11.74 0.57
N GLY A 79 -2.49 11.50 1.08
CA GLY A 79 -3.24 12.51 1.79
C GLY A 79 -2.48 13.06 3.01
N GLY A 80 -1.91 12.16 3.80
CA GLY A 80 -1.09 12.55 4.94
C GLY A 80 0.16 13.33 4.53
N PHE A 81 0.78 12.94 3.43
CA PHE A 81 1.95 13.62 2.88
C PHE A 81 1.61 15.04 2.43
N VAL A 82 0.50 15.21 1.72
CA VAL A 82 0.05 16.53 1.24
C VAL A 82 -0.29 17.43 2.43
N GLU A 83 -0.97 16.87 3.45
CA GLU A 83 -1.29 17.59 4.66
C GLU A 83 -0.05 18.14 5.36
N ARG A 84 0.96 17.29 5.47
CA ARG A 84 2.19 17.62 6.20
C ARG A 84 3.12 18.57 5.43
N TYR A 85 3.31 18.33 4.16
CA TYR A 85 4.35 19.00 3.37
C TYR A 85 3.83 20.04 2.39
N PHE A 86 2.56 20.04 2.08
CA PHE A 86 1.94 20.95 1.12
C PHE A 86 0.77 21.74 1.71
N LYS A 87 0.65 21.77 3.04
CA LYS A 87 -0.38 22.54 3.76
C LYS A 87 -1.80 22.27 3.21
N HIS A 88 -2.12 21.00 2.98
CA HIS A 88 -3.40 20.56 2.42
C HIS A 88 -3.65 20.97 0.96
N SER A 89 -2.66 21.52 0.27
CA SER A 89 -2.83 21.93 -1.12
C SER A 89 -2.37 20.86 -2.10
N TYR A 90 -3.32 20.13 -2.67
CA TYR A 90 -3.04 19.16 -3.72
C TYR A 90 -2.55 19.85 -5.01
N MET A 91 -2.99 21.09 -5.25
CA MET A 91 -2.51 21.86 -6.39
C MET A 91 -1.02 22.22 -6.25
N ASP A 92 -0.56 22.48 -5.02
CA ASP A 92 0.86 22.71 -4.80
C ASP A 92 1.68 21.46 -5.12
N LEU A 93 1.16 20.26 -4.78
CA LEU A 93 1.81 19.00 -5.15
C LEU A 93 1.88 18.87 -6.68
N VAL A 94 0.77 19.10 -7.39
CA VAL A 94 0.72 19.03 -8.85
C VAL A 94 1.70 20.03 -9.46
N SER A 95 1.74 21.25 -8.95
CA SER A 95 2.67 22.29 -9.41
C SER A 95 4.12 21.87 -9.26
N SER A 96 4.47 21.24 -8.12
CA SER A 96 5.81 20.71 -7.89
C SER A 96 6.17 19.63 -8.92
N LEU A 97 5.24 18.73 -9.21
CA LEU A 97 5.48 17.65 -10.17
C LEU A 97 5.75 18.19 -11.58
N VAL A 98 4.99 19.22 -11.97
CA VAL A 98 5.20 19.87 -13.28
C VAL A 98 6.53 20.64 -13.30
N ALA A 99 6.83 21.38 -12.21
CA ALA A 99 8.07 22.15 -12.10
C ALA A 99 9.31 21.27 -12.18
N GLU A 100 9.22 20.05 -11.62
CA GLU A 100 10.33 19.08 -11.64
C GLU A 100 10.32 18.20 -12.89
N GLU A 101 9.45 18.50 -13.84
CA GLU A 101 9.32 17.77 -15.09
C GLU A 101 8.99 16.29 -14.93
N LYS A 102 8.38 15.92 -13.78
CA LYS A 102 7.89 14.55 -13.56
C LYS A 102 6.62 14.29 -14.33
N VAL A 103 5.84 15.33 -14.57
CA VAL A 103 4.64 15.31 -15.41
C VAL A 103 4.71 16.52 -16.32
N SER A 104 4.52 16.34 -17.63
CA SER A 104 4.53 17.46 -18.56
C SER A 104 3.15 18.13 -18.57
N GLU A 105 3.14 19.42 -18.96
CA GLU A 105 1.87 20.14 -19.14
C GLU A 105 0.98 19.44 -20.18
N GLN A 106 1.58 18.92 -21.23
CA GLN A 106 0.83 18.25 -22.29
C GLN A 106 0.19 16.95 -21.81
N GLU A 107 0.93 16.14 -21.05
CA GLU A 107 0.38 14.92 -20.43
C GLU A 107 -0.81 15.25 -19.53
N LEU A 108 -0.68 16.31 -18.73
CA LEU A 108 -1.73 16.72 -17.80
C LEU A 108 -2.97 17.20 -18.58
N LEU A 109 -2.78 18.00 -19.61
CA LEU A 109 -3.87 18.45 -20.47
C LEU A 109 -4.57 17.29 -21.16
N ASP A 110 -3.80 16.35 -21.70
CA ASP A 110 -4.35 15.17 -22.37
C ASP A 110 -5.19 14.34 -21.42
N TYR A 111 -4.72 14.15 -20.19
CA TYR A 111 -5.45 13.41 -19.17
C TYR A 111 -6.76 14.12 -18.80
N LEU A 112 -6.70 15.43 -18.58
CA LEU A 112 -7.88 16.22 -18.24
C LEU A 112 -8.92 16.19 -19.37
N ASN A 113 -8.47 16.27 -20.61
CA ASN A 113 -9.36 16.18 -21.77
C ASN A 113 -9.99 14.79 -21.88
N SER A 114 -9.21 13.74 -21.58
CA SER A 114 -9.69 12.36 -21.54
C SER A 114 -10.82 12.19 -20.52
N LEU A 115 -10.66 12.75 -19.31
CA LEU A 115 -11.67 12.71 -18.28
C LEU A 115 -12.93 13.46 -18.69
N ARG A 116 -12.77 14.64 -19.30
CA ARG A 116 -13.87 15.46 -19.77
C ARG A 116 -14.68 14.72 -20.84
N ASN A 117 -14.01 14.06 -21.77
CA ASN A 117 -14.66 13.29 -22.84
C ASN A 117 -15.38 12.07 -22.28
N ALA A 118 -14.84 11.42 -21.26
CA ALA A 118 -15.45 10.26 -20.62
C ALA A 118 -16.75 10.60 -19.87
N ARG A 119 -16.93 11.87 -19.47
CA ARG A 119 -18.13 12.33 -18.76
C ARG A 119 -19.29 12.67 -19.69
N HIS A 120 -19.06 12.70 -20.97
CA HIS A 120 -20.06 12.93 -21.99
C HIS A 120 -20.40 11.64 -22.70
#